data_7a28446234d0d38143110aebadc9ad13
#
_entry.id   7a28446234d0d38143110aebadc9ad13
#
_cell.length_a   1.000
_cell.length_b   1.000
_cell.length_c   1.000
_cell.angle_alpha   90.00
_cell.angle_beta   90.00
_cell.angle_gamma   90.00
#
_symmetry.space_group_name_H-M   'P 1'
#
loop_
_entity.id
_entity.type
_entity.pdbx_description
1 polymer ?
#
loop_
_entity_poly.entity_id
_entity_poly.type
_entity_poly.pdbx_seq_one_letter_code
_entity_poly.pdbx_strand_id
1 'polypeptide(L)'
;TLQQTICREGTAVLTDRQNLLLQPGESRTVSFRYCVDSPALWSPENPNLYTSTMQVLEGEEELDREETGFGIRTLSIDAAHGVRINGQTVKLRGACIHHDNGILGAATLPDAEERRIRQLKEAGFNAIRSSHHPAGRALLDACDRYGVLVMDELSDVWNVRKNPYDYALYFEQDWKPTIQKMVAKDYNHPSVILYCVGNEISEAGSESGAETNRRLCNTFRELDPTRYTTNALNGLMAAGYRLREIMGDVMRKFPAQPGPSGGDGGGSNALNSFMSLMSGEKGDYFATHPLLTEALSGCEDSCDVIGLNYLTGRHVLEHELHPHKAVLGTETYPADIVRLWRIVEENPHMIGDFTWAGYDYLGEAGCGIFHYDGGANFSSIYPERTAYIGDLDLLGNRRPISYLREIVYGLRKAPYLAVLRMEHNGQTSSKTPWMFKDNLSSWTWPGFEGQTASVDVYSASEEVELFLNGASLGRRAMVDFTATYSVPYTPGELKAVGYTGGV
;
A
#
# COMPACT_ATOMS: atom_id res chain seq x y z
N THR A 1 -40.16 12.29 -18.68
CA THR A 1 -40.09 11.84 -17.27
C THR A 1 -38.72 11.30 -16.98
N LEU A 2 -38.14 11.68 -15.84
CA LEU A 2 -36.99 10.96 -15.23
C LEU A 2 -37.56 9.97 -14.24
N GLN A 3 -37.11 8.73 -14.33
CA GLN A 3 -37.35 7.68 -13.30
C GLN A 3 -36.04 7.23 -12.71
N GLN A 4 -35.95 7.26 -11.40
CA GLN A 4 -34.83 6.65 -10.66
C GLN A 4 -35.32 5.44 -9.90
N THR A 5 -34.61 4.34 -10.05
CA THR A 5 -34.81 3.12 -9.27
C THR A 5 -33.54 2.75 -8.56
N ILE A 6 -33.60 2.59 -7.24
CA ILE A 6 -32.49 2.07 -6.42
C ILE A 6 -32.78 0.59 -6.15
N CYS A 7 -31.84 -0.27 -6.51
CA CYS A 7 -31.92 -1.71 -6.33
C CYS A 7 -30.81 -2.20 -5.40
N ARG A 8 -31.11 -3.27 -4.66
CA ARG A 8 -30.13 -4.11 -3.98
C ARG A 8 -30.37 -5.56 -4.40
N GLU A 9 -29.31 -6.23 -4.86
CA GLU A 9 -29.39 -7.64 -5.29
C GLU A 9 -30.55 -7.89 -6.29
N GLY A 10 -30.74 -6.94 -7.22
CA GLY A 10 -31.79 -7.01 -8.23
C GLY A 10 -33.21 -6.65 -7.74
N THR A 11 -33.38 -6.39 -6.43
CA THR A 11 -34.68 -6.00 -5.86
C THR A 11 -34.76 -4.48 -5.70
N ALA A 12 -35.79 -3.85 -6.24
CA ALA A 12 -36.02 -2.42 -6.07
C ALA A 12 -36.37 -2.11 -4.60
N VAL A 13 -35.58 -1.21 -4.00
CA VAL A 13 -35.81 -0.71 -2.62
C VAL A 13 -36.48 0.67 -2.64
N LEU A 14 -36.37 1.39 -3.77
CA LEU A 14 -36.98 2.68 -3.98
C LEU A 14 -37.17 2.92 -5.48
N THR A 15 -38.30 3.50 -5.87
CA THR A 15 -38.53 4.04 -7.22
C THR A 15 -39.23 5.38 -7.09
N ASP A 16 -38.75 6.38 -7.84
CA ASP A 16 -39.34 7.72 -7.91
C ASP A 16 -39.36 8.23 -9.33
N ARG A 17 -40.30 9.10 -9.63
CA ARG A 17 -40.48 9.71 -10.95
C ARG A 17 -40.63 11.21 -10.83
N GLN A 18 -39.98 11.94 -11.72
CA GLN A 18 -40.10 13.37 -11.84
C GLN A 18 -40.39 13.77 -13.32
N ASN A 19 -41.49 14.48 -13.54
CA ASN A 19 -41.79 15.02 -14.87
C ASN A 19 -40.99 16.31 -15.10
N LEU A 20 -40.40 16.41 -16.28
CA LEU A 20 -39.63 17.57 -16.73
C LEU A 20 -40.19 18.07 -18.06
N LEU A 21 -40.17 19.38 -18.21
CA LEU A 21 -40.38 20.05 -19.51
C LEU A 21 -39.08 20.76 -19.87
N LEU A 22 -38.53 20.43 -21.03
CA LEU A 22 -37.34 21.09 -21.59
C LEU A 22 -37.71 21.77 -22.90
N GLN A 23 -37.17 22.98 -23.10
CA GLN A 23 -37.27 23.67 -24.39
C GLN A 23 -36.15 23.18 -25.32
N PRO A 24 -36.30 23.31 -26.64
CA PRO A 24 -35.21 22.98 -27.57
C PRO A 24 -33.92 23.70 -27.22
N GLY A 25 -32.82 22.92 -27.06
CA GLY A 25 -31.52 23.44 -26.69
C GLY A 25 -31.32 23.69 -25.17
N GLU A 26 -32.33 23.46 -24.32
CA GLU A 26 -32.22 23.60 -22.88
C GLU A 26 -31.49 22.39 -22.26
N SER A 27 -30.57 22.67 -21.33
CA SER A 27 -29.95 21.68 -20.45
C SER A 27 -30.39 21.94 -19.02
N ARG A 28 -30.73 20.89 -18.27
CA ARG A 28 -31.17 21.02 -16.87
C ARG A 28 -30.56 19.93 -15.98
N THR A 29 -30.01 20.35 -14.86
CA THR A 29 -29.57 19.41 -13.78
C THR A 29 -30.72 19.20 -12.79
N VAL A 30 -31.01 17.95 -12.49
CA VAL A 30 -32.04 17.55 -11.53
C VAL A 30 -31.38 16.77 -10.40
N SER A 31 -31.73 17.09 -9.15
CA SER A 31 -31.23 16.39 -7.96
C SER A 31 -32.40 15.70 -7.25
N PHE A 32 -32.19 14.44 -6.92
CA PHE A 32 -33.10 13.67 -6.10
C PHE A 32 -32.48 13.47 -4.70
N ARG A 33 -33.30 13.44 -3.67
CA ARG A 33 -32.88 13.14 -2.30
C ARG A 33 -33.80 12.07 -1.74
N TYR A 34 -33.22 10.96 -1.32
CA TYR A 34 -33.96 9.83 -0.77
C TYR A 34 -33.46 9.44 0.60
N CYS A 35 -34.35 8.80 1.36
CA CYS A 35 -34.00 8.08 2.57
C CYS A 35 -34.19 6.59 2.29
N VAL A 36 -33.17 5.80 2.54
CA VAL A 36 -33.24 4.33 2.50
C VAL A 36 -33.36 3.85 3.94
N ASP A 37 -34.49 3.27 4.30
CA ASP A 37 -34.73 2.78 5.65
C ASP A 37 -33.92 1.51 5.91
N SER A 38 -33.23 1.51 7.07
CA SER A 38 -32.40 0.36 7.50
C SER A 38 -31.46 -0.17 6.41
N PRO A 39 -30.58 0.68 5.85
CA PRO A 39 -29.77 0.30 4.71
C PRO A 39 -28.77 -0.80 5.10
N ALA A 40 -28.48 -1.71 4.16
CA ALA A 40 -27.34 -2.61 4.27
C ALA A 40 -26.07 -1.80 4.02
N LEU A 41 -25.32 -1.53 5.07
CA LEU A 41 -24.12 -0.70 5.00
C LEU A 41 -22.98 -1.45 4.34
N TRP A 42 -22.19 -0.70 3.55
CA TRP A 42 -20.95 -1.21 2.98
C TRP A 42 -19.81 -1.14 4.01
N SER A 43 -19.04 -2.21 4.14
CA SER A 43 -17.79 -2.26 4.90
C SER A 43 -16.80 -3.23 4.26
N PRO A 44 -15.52 -3.23 4.65
CA PRO A 44 -14.54 -4.22 4.16
C PRO A 44 -14.94 -5.68 4.40
N GLU A 45 -15.70 -5.96 5.48
CA GLU A 45 -16.18 -7.30 5.84
C GLU A 45 -17.52 -7.64 5.16
N ASN A 46 -18.33 -6.62 4.88
CA ASN A 46 -19.66 -6.75 4.27
C ASN A 46 -19.81 -5.71 3.15
N PRO A 47 -19.27 -5.98 1.95
CA PRO A 47 -19.24 -5.02 0.85
C PRO A 47 -20.58 -4.93 0.12
N ASN A 48 -21.63 -4.50 0.84
CA ASN A 48 -22.98 -4.35 0.31
C ASN A 48 -23.06 -3.20 -0.69
N LEU A 49 -23.47 -3.49 -1.91
CA LEU A 49 -23.63 -2.50 -2.98
C LEU A 49 -25.08 -2.36 -3.38
N TYR A 50 -25.39 -1.17 -3.86
CA TYR A 50 -26.65 -0.78 -4.49
C TYR A 50 -26.41 -0.40 -5.93
N THR A 51 -27.43 -0.50 -6.77
CA THR A 51 -27.44 0.04 -8.13
C THR A 51 -28.51 1.12 -8.21
N SER A 52 -28.12 2.29 -8.68
CA SER A 52 -29.03 3.36 -9.08
C SER A 52 -29.21 3.29 -10.59
N THR A 53 -30.42 3.06 -11.04
CA THR A 53 -30.82 3.10 -12.45
C THR A 53 -31.59 4.39 -12.72
N MET A 54 -31.08 5.24 -13.60
CA MET A 54 -31.73 6.45 -14.06
C MET A 54 -32.25 6.21 -15.49
N GLN A 55 -33.54 6.44 -15.72
CA GLN A 55 -34.17 6.28 -17.01
C GLN A 55 -34.79 7.61 -17.46
N VAL A 56 -34.64 7.92 -18.74
CA VAL A 56 -35.35 9.02 -19.41
C VAL A 56 -36.50 8.43 -20.22
N LEU A 57 -37.73 8.81 -19.89
CA LEU A 57 -38.93 8.24 -20.49
C LEU A 57 -39.75 9.31 -21.23
N GLU A 58 -40.28 8.97 -22.39
CA GLU A 58 -41.36 9.72 -23.09
C GLU A 58 -42.62 8.85 -23.08
N GLY A 59 -43.56 9.17 -22.19
CA GLY A 59 -44.67 8.26 -21.90
C GLY A 59 -44.17 6.96 -21.26
N GLU A 60 -44.36 5.84 -21.97
CA GLU A 60 -43.84 4.52 -21.54
C GLU A 60 -42.58 4.10 -22.33
N GLU A 61 -42.12 4.89 -23.26
CA GLU A 61 -40.94 4.62 -24.08
C GLU A 61 -39.65 5.04 -23.32
N GLU A 62 -38.69 4.13 -23.20
CA GLU A 62 -37.36 4.42 -22.64
C GLU A 62 -36.49 5.04 -23.74
N LEU A 63 -36.06 6.29 -23.53
CA LEU A 63 -35.21 7.03 -24.47
C LEU A 63 -33.73 6.87 -24.12
N ASP A 64 -33.40 6.77 -22.81
CA ASP A 64 -32.04 6.63 -22.33
C ASP A 64 -32.00 6.01 -20.94
N ARG A 65 -30.87 5.38 -20.60
CA ARG A 65 -30.68 4.68 -19.35
C ARG A 65 -29.23 4.73 -18.90
N GLU A 66 -29.03 5.03 -17.63
CA GLU A 66 -27.72 5.00 -16.95
C GLU A 66 -27.81 4.16 -15.67
N GLU A 67 -26.81 3.33 -15.42
CA GLU A 67 -26.70 2.55 -14.20
C GLU A 67 -25.40 2.89 -13.45
N THR A 68 -25.52 3.15 -12.14
CA THR A 68 -24.39 3.49 -11.28
C THR A 68 -24.42 2.64 -10.03
N GLY A 69 -23.33 1.91 -9.78
CA GLY A 69 -23.10 1.22 -8.51
C GLY A 69 -22.69 2.20 -7.40
N PHE A 70 -23.11 1.96 -6.18
CA PHE A 70 -22.68 2.72 -5.01
C PHE A 70 -22.82 1.91 -3.72
N GLY A 71 -22.15 2.36 -2.64
CA GLY A 71 -22.32 1.78 -1.30
C GLY A 71 -22.73 2.86 -0.29
N ILE A 72 -23.49 2.46 0.73
CA ILE A 72 -23.89 3.34 1.82
C ILE A 72 -23.01 3.08 3.02
N ARG A 73 -22.25 4.07 3.47
CA ARG A 73 -21.38 3.99 4.64
C ARG A 73 -21.19 5.33 5.32
N THR A 74 -20.70 5.32 6.54
CA THR A 74 -20.08 6.47 7.19
C THR A 74 -18.56 6.27 7.27
N LEU A 75 -17.81 7.35 7.15
CA LEU A 75 -16.35 7.37 7.29
C LEU A 75 -15.97 8.48 8.28
N SER A 76 -15.12 8.16 9.24
CA SER A 76 -14.44 9.16 10.06
C SER A 76 -13.00 8.73 10.33
N ILE A 77 -12.09 9.71 10.36
CA ILE A 77 -10.67 9.50 10.67
C ILE A 77 -10.26 10.55 11.70
N ASP A 78 -9.74 10.11 12.84
CA ASP A 78 -9.19 10.99 13.88
C ASP A 78 -8.06 10.29 14.65
N ALA A 79 -7.26 11.05 15.40
CA ALA A 79 -6.12 10.51 16.15
C ALA A 79 -6.52 9.58 17.30
N ALA A 80 -7.70 9.76 17.88
CA ALA A 80 -8.13 9.00 19.04
C ALA A 80 -8.69 7.62 18.69
N HIS A 81 -9.32 7.50 17.53
CA HIS A 81 -10.03 6.28 17.14
C HIS A 81 -9.53 5.66 15.82
N GLY A 82 -8.65 6.36 15.10
CA GLY A 82 -8.18 5.92 13.78
C GLY A 82 -9.26 6.02 12.71
N VAL A 83 -9.21 5.13 11.70
CA VAL A 83 -10.24 5.01 10.66
C VAL A 83 -11.44 4.27 11.21
N ARG A 84 -12.62 4.86 11.08
CA ARG A 84 -13.89 4.20 11.42
C ARG A 84 -14.80 4.13 10.19
N ILE A 85 -15.21 2.92 9.87
CA ILE A 85 -16.26 2.64 8.88
C ILE A 85 -17.51 2.23 9.65
N ASN A 86 -18.61 2.95 9.47
CA ASN A 86 -19.88 2.71 10.20
C ASN A 86 -19.68 2.69 11.73
N GLY A 87 -18.77 3.52 12.25
CA GLY A 87 -18.45 3.60 13.67
C GLY A 87 -17.51 2.49 14.20
N GLN A 88 -17.12 1.52 13.37
CA GLN A 88 -16.18 0.46 13.74
C GLN A 88 -14.76 0.84 13.30
N THR A 89 -13.80 0.75 14.23
CA THR A 89 -12.39 1.01 13.93
C THR A 89 -11.80 -0.07 13.03
N VAL A 90 -11.13 0.35 11.97
CA VAL A 90 -10.43 -0.50 11.00
C VAL A 90 -8.97 -0.06 10.92
N LYS A 91 -8.03 -0.98 11.15
CA LYS A 91 -6.62 -0.75 10.85
C LYS A 91 -6.34 -1.14 9.40
N LEU A 92 -5.64 -0.28 8.67
CA LEU A 92 -5.35 -0.47 7.25
C LEU A 92 -4.15 -1.42 7.09
N ARG A 93 -4.41 -2.64 6.65
CA ARG A 93 -3.41 -3.60 6.20
C ARG A 93 -3.17 -3.34 4.72
N GLY A 94 -2.28 -2.40 4.44
CA GLY A 94 -2.14 -1.77 3.15
C GLY A 94 -1.10 -2.41 2.23
N ALA A 95 -1.36 -2.35 0.94
CA ALA A 95 -0.47 -2.73 -0.15
C ALA A 95 -0.36 -1.59 -1.16
N CYS A 96 0.86 -1.11 -1.42
CA CYS A 96 1.12 -0.30 -2.61
C CYS A 96 1.08 -1.20 -3.84
N ILE A 97 0.43 -0.75 -4.90
CA ILE A 97 0.36 -1.46 -6.18
C ILE A 97 0.59 -0.49 -7.33
N HIS A 98 1.40 -0.90 -8.30
CA HIS A 98 1.51 -0.19 -9.57
C HIS A 98 0.34 -0.52 -10.51
N HIS A 99 0.27 0.22 -11.59
CA HIS A 99 -0.82 0.21 -12.55
C HIS A 99 -0.76 -0.95 -13.54
N ASP A 100 0.40 -1.56 -13.71
CA ASP A 100 0.56 -2.65 -14.66
C ASP A 100 0.02 -3.98 -14.14
N ASN A 101 -0.42 -4.80 -15.07
CA ASN A 101 -0.84 -6.18 -14.87
C ASN A 101 0.15 -7.14 -15.56
N GLY A 102 1.45 -7.00 -15.27
CA GLY A 102 2.50 -7.80 -15.88
C GLY A 102 2.52 -7.68 -17.41
N ILE A 103 2.42 -8.79 -18.14
CA ILE A 103 2.48 -8.80 -19.61
C ILE A 103 1.33 -8.03 -20.29
N LEU A 104 0.24 -7.75 -19.59
CA LEU A 104 -0.85 -6.92 -20.11
C LEU A 104 -0.48 -5.43 -20.11
N GLY A 105 0.63 -5.05 -19.48
CA GLY A 105 1.01 -3.66 -19.30
C GLY A 105 -0.04 -2.89 -18.51
N ALA A 106 -0.25 -1.64 -18.85
CA ALA A 106 -1.20 -0.75 -18.19
C ALA A 106 -2.65 -0.89 -18.68
N ALA A 107 -3.02 -1.99 -19.32
CA ALA A 107 -4.39 -2.25 -19.72
C ALA A 107 -5.25 -2.63 -18.50
N THR A 108 -6.22 -1.77 -18.17
CA THR A 108 -7.13 -1.95 -17.02
C THR A 108 -8.34 -2.81 -17.43
N LEU A 109 -8.08 -4.10 -17.64
CA LEU A 109 -9.15 -5.06 -17.99
C LEU A 109 -9.86 -5.47 -16.68
N PRO A 110 -11.22 -5.46 -16.65
CA PRO A 110 -11.98 -5.76 -15.43
C PRO A 110 -11.59 -7.07 -14.76
N ASP A 111 -11.43 -8.16 -15.53
CA ASP A 111 -11.09 -9.48 -14.99
C ASP A 111 -9.67 -9.50 -14.39
N ALA A 112 -8.73 -8.75 -14.96
CA ALA A 112 -7.36 -8.67 -14.46
C ALA A 112 -7.30 -7.88 -13.15
N GLU A 113 -8.02 -6.77 -13.06
CA GLU A 113 -8.11 -5.98 -11.83
C GLU A 113 -8.85 -6.74 -10.72
N GLU A 114 -9.95 -7.39 -11.05
CA GLU A 114 -10.68 -8.24 -10.11
C GLU A 114 -9.81 -9.37 -9.54
N ARG A 115 -9.08 -10.07 -10.43
CA ARG A 115 -8.13 -11.11 -10.02
C ARG A 115 -7.09 -10.56 -9.04
N ARG A 116 -6.50 -9.40 -9.33
CA ARG A 116 -5.46 -8.77 -8.51
C ARG A 116 -5.98 -8.39 -7.13
N ILE A 117 -7.14 -7.72 -7.07
CA ILE A 117 -7.76 -7.31 -5.80
C ILE A 117 -8.19 -8.52 -4.97
N ARG A 118 -8.78 -9.54 -5.59
CA ARG A 118 -9.14 -10.78 -4.90
C ARG A 118 -7.92 -11.46 -4.27
N GLN A 119 -6.83 -11.58 -5.01
CA GLN A 119 -5.59 -12.20 -4.52
C GLN A 119 -4.96 -11.41 -3.37
N LEU A 120 -4.98 -10.07 -3.42
CA LEU A 120 -4.52 -9.22 -2.31
C LEU A 120 -5.40 -9.39 -1.08
N LYS A 121 -6.73 -9.43 -1.25
CA LYS A 121 -7.67 -9.70 -0.15
C LYS A 121 -7.43 -11.07 0.49
N GLU A 122 -7.25 -12.10 -0.31
CA GLU A 122 -6.93 -13.47 0.14
C GLU A 122 -5.58 -13.54 0.87
N ALA A 123 -4.62 -12.67 0.52
CA ALA A 123 -3.34 -12.53 1.22
C ALA A 123 -3.42 -11.74 2.53
N GLY A 124 -4.61 -11.22 2.91
CA GLY A 124 -4.86 -10.55 4.17
C GLY A 124 -4.85 -9.03 4.10
N PHE A 125 -4.60 -8.42 2.94
CA PHE A 125 -4.72 -6.99 2.75
C PHE A 125 -6.20 -6.55 2.75
N ASN A 126 -6.48 -5.41 3.37
CA ASN A 126 -7.81 -4.77 3.34
C ASN A 126 -7.77 -3.36 2.75
N ALA A 127 -6.61 -2.90 2.32
CA ALA A 127 -6.43 -1.59 1.71
C ALA A 127 -5.35 -1.64 0.61
N ILE A 128 -5.51 -0.77 -0.41
CA ILE A 128 -4.50 -0.54 -1.44
C ILE A 128 -4.20 0.95 -1.58
N ARG A 129 -2.99 1.25 -2.05
CA ARG A 129 -2.57 2.55 -2.56
C ARG A 129 -2.30 2.43 -4.05
N SER A 130 -2.98 3.25 -4.86
CA SER A 130 -2.77 3.32 -6.30
C SER A 130 -1.54 4.15 -6.60
N SER A 131 -0.41 3.53 -6.81
CA SER A 131 0.89 4.18 -6.97
C SER A 131 1.24 4.40 -8.44
N HIS A 132 1.54 5.60 -8.89
CA HIS A 132 1.49 6.91 -8.24
C HIS A 132 0.63 7.85 -9.07
N HIS A 133 -0.60 7.47 -9.34
CA HIS A 133 -1.56 8.18 -10.21
C HIS A 133 -2.99 7.66 -9.97
N PRO A 134 -4.02 8.35 -10.50
CA PRO A 134 -5.41 7.96 -10.30
C PRO A 134 -5.72 6.54 -10.78
N ALA A 135 -6.40 5.78 -9.93
CA ALA A 135 -6.85 4.42 -10.21
C ALA A 135 -7.85 4.33 -11.37
N GLY A 136 -7.83 3.23 -12.11
CA GLY A 136 -8.85 2.93 -13.13
C GLY A 136 -10.18 2.51 -12.51
N ARG A 137 -11.32 2.74 -13.19
CA ARG A 137 -12.66 2.32 -12.72
C ARG A 137 -12.72 0.82 -12.39
N ALA A 138 -12.18 -0.02 -13.27
CA ALA A 138 -12.19 -1.47 -13.08
C ALA A 138 -11.53 -1.90 -11.76
N LEU A 139 -10.46 -1.22 -11.35
CA LEU A 139 -9.80 -1.43 -10.07
C LEU A 139 -10.70 -1.03 -8.89
N LEU A 140 -11.34 0.14 -8.98
CA LEU A 140 -12.24 0.64 -7.94
C LEU A 140 -13.50 -0.23 -7.82
N ASP A 141 -14.09 -0.66 -8.95
CA ASP A 141 -15.23 -1.60 -8.97
C ASP A 141 -14.88 -2.93 -8.28
N ALA A 142 -13.67 -3.43 -8.50
CA ALA A 142 -13.19 -4.63 -7.81
C ALA A 142 -13.00 -4.36 -6.30
N CYS A 143 -12.43 -3.23 -5.91
CA CYS A 143 -12.28 -2.83 -4.52
C CYS A 143 -13.63 -2.72 -3.80
N ASP A 144 -14.62 -2.13 -4.45
CA ASP A 144 -15.98 -2.02 -3.92
C ASP A 144 -16.60 -3.41 -3.67
N ARG A 145 -16.45 -4.34 -4.63
CA ARG A 145 -17.00 -5.70 -4.56
C ARG A 145 -16.33 -6.58 -3.51
N TYR A 146 -15.00 -6.46 -3.36
CA TYR A 146 -14.23 -7.28 -2.43
C TYR A 146 -14.02 -6.63 -1.06
N GLY A 147 -14.50 -5.41 -0.83
CA GLY A 147 -14.31 -4.70 0.42
C GLY A 147 -12.85 -4.37 0.68
N VAL A 148 -12.16 -3.80 -0.30
CA VAL A 148 -10.78 -3.32 -0.17
C VAL A 148 -10.79 -1.80 -0.19
N LEU A 149 -10.29 -1.16 0.87
CA LEU A 149 -10.21 0.29 0.98
C LEU A 149 -9.16 0.85 0.03
N VAL A 150 -9.36 2.07 -0.44
CA VAL A 150 -8.47 2.68 -1.44
C VAL A 150 -7.97 4.04 -0.96
N MET A 151 -6.66 4.21 -1.03
CA MET A 151 -5.99 5.50 -1.10
C MET A 151 -5.66 5.77 -2.56
N ASP A 152 -6.47 6.62 -3.22
CA ASP A 152 -6.25 6.99 -4.61
C ASP A 152 -5.29 8.17 -4.69
N GLU A 153 -4.31 8.12 -5.61
CA GLU A 153 -3.19 9.06 -5.64
C GLU A 153 -3.22 9.93 -6.89
N LEU A 154 -2.94 11.22 -6.71
CA LEU A 154 -3.01 12.21 -7.78
C LEU A 154 -1.80 12.14 -8.72
N SER A 155 -0.59 12.14 -8.18
CA SER A 155 0.62 12.30 -8.99
C SER A 155 1.91 11.95 -8.25
N ASP A 156 2.89 11.46 -8.99
CA ASP A 156 4.25 11.19 -8.51
C ASP A 156 5.15 12.45 -8.47
N VAL A 157 4.80 13.50 -9.19
CA VAL A 157 5.56 14.76 -9.27
C VAL A 157 4.62 15.96 -9.31
N TRP A 158 5.14 17.11 -8.81
CA TRP A 158 4.46 18.39 -9.02
C TRP A 158 5.26 19.25 -10.02
N ASN A 159 5.76 20.41 -9.60
CA ASN A 159 6.47 21.35 -10.48
C ASN A 159 7.95 21.01 -10.65
N VAL A 160 8.55 20.29 -9.69
CA VAL A 160 9.95 19.86 -9.78
C VAL A 160 10.00 18.42 -10.26
N ARG A 161 10.62 18.23 -11.43
CA ARG A 161 10.79 16.92 -12.06
C ARG A 161 11.72 16.01 -11.28
N LYS A 162 11.43 14.73 -11.26
CA LYS A 162 12.32 13.65 -10.78
C LYS A 162 13.16 13.08 -11.92
N ASN A 163 12.58 13.02 -13.12
CA ASN A 163 13.23 12.48 -14.31
C ASN A 163 13.07 13.46 -15.49
N PRO A 164 13.96 13.39 -16.52
CA PRO A 164 13.75 14.11 -17.76
C PRO A 164 12.41 13.75 -18.40
N TYR A 165 11.63 14.75 -18.84
CA TYR A 165 10.37 14.56 -19.56
C TYR A 165 9.23 13.88 -18.76
N ASP A 166 9.26 13.94 -17.42
CA ASP A 166 8.17 13.45 -16.59
C ASP A 166 6.94 14.40 -16.57
N TYR A 167 5.91 14.03 -15.81
CA TYR A 167 4.63 14.75 -15.76
C TYR A 167 4.74 16.18 -15.19
N ALA A 168 5.83 16.56 -14.54
CA ALA A 168 6.05 17.93 -14.06
C ALA A 168 5.95 18.98 -15.17
N LEU A 169 6.20 18.59 -16.42
CA LEU A 169 6.01 19.47 -17.60
C LEU A 169 4.58 19.95 -17.78
N TYR A 170 3.60 19.20 -17.29
CA TYR A 170 2.17 19.43 -17.50
C TYR A 170 1.44 19.75 -16.21
N PHE A 171 2.05 19.51 -15.06
CA PHE A 171 1.40 19.54 -13.75
C PHE A 171 0.62 20.84 -13.50
N GLU A 172 1.23 22.01 -13.70
CA GLU A 172 0.59 23.30 -13.38
C GLU A 172 -0.70 23.55 -14.19
N GLN A 173 -0.78 23.06 -15.42
CA GLN A 173 -1.98 23.21 -16.23
C GLN A 173 -3.02 22.11 -15.97
N ASP A 174 -2.58 20.92 -15.54
CA ASP A 174 -3.42 19.71 -15.54
C ASP A 174 -3.88 19.27 -14.15
N TRP A 175 -3.23 19.70 -13.05
CA TRP A 175 -3.55 19.24 -11.71
C TRP A 175 -5.02 19.44 -11.32
N LYS A 176 -5.60 20.63 -11.60
CA LYS A 176 -6.99 20.95 -11.22
C LYS A 176 -8.01 20.19 -12.02
N PRO A 177 -7.95 20.15 -13.38
CA PRO A 177 -8.80 19.27 -14.18
C PRO A 177 -8.67 17.78 -13.79
N THR A 178 -7.47 17.34 -13.43
CA THR A 178 -7.24 15.94 -13.00
C THR A 178 -7.96 15.65 -11.68
N ILE A 179 -7.85 16.52 -10.66
CA ILE A 179 -8.60 16.38 -9.40
C ILE A 179 -10.11 16.34 -9.67
N GLN A 180 -10.63 17.23 -10.51
CA GLN A 180 -12.06 17.26 -10.84
C GLN A 180 -12.53 15.93 -11.46
N LYS A 181 -11.77 15.37 -12.40
CA LYS A 181 -12.08 14.08 -13.04
C LYS A 181 -11.93 12.92 -12.07
N MET A 182 -10.90 12.96 -11.21
CA MET A 182 -10.64 11.95 -10.20
C MET A 182 -11.80 11.88 -9.21
N VAL A 183 -12.20 13.02 -8.62
CA VAL A 183 -13.33 13.07 -7.69
C VAL A 183 -14.63 12.63 -8.35
N ALA A 184 -14.91 13.10 -9.58
CA ALA A 184 -16.11 12.69 -10.31
C ALA A 184 -16.16 11.18 -10.59
N LYS A 185 -14.99 10.55 -10.83
CA LYS A 185 -14.85 9.11 -10.99
C LYS A 185 -15.09 8.38 -9.67
N ASP A 186 -14.52 8.89 -8.57
CA ASP A 186 -14.41 8.18 -7.28
C ASP A 186 -15.65 8.35 -6.39
N TYR A 187 -16.46 9.35 -6.67
CA TYR A 187 -17.54 9.82 -5.77
C TYR A 187 -18.50 8.72 -5.31
N ASN A 188 -18.84 7.80 -6.19
CA ASN A 188 -19.76 6.69 -5.90
C ASN A 188 -19.07 5.42 -5.41
N HIS A 189 -17.72 5.38 -5.37
CA HIS A 189 -16.96 4.24 -4.89
C HIS A 189 -16.81 4.27 -3.36
N PRO A 190 -17.52 3.43 -2.60
CA PRO A 190 -17.43 3.41 -1.13
C PRO A 190 -16.06 2.96 -0.62
N SER A 191 -15.29 2.24 -1.43
CA SER A 191 -13.93 1.80 -1.12
C SER A 191 -12.93 2.95 -1.00
N VAL A 192 -13.09 4.04 -1.77
CA VAL A 192 -12.17 5.18 -1.71
C VAL A 192 -12.38 5.96 -0.41
N ILE A 193 -11.32 6.08 0.41
CA ILE A 193 -11.37 6.75 1.71
C ILE A 193 -10.36 7.90 1.85
N LEU A 194 -9.28 7.86 1.06
CA LEU A 194 -8.19 8.83 1.09
C LEU A 194 -7.83 9.29 -0.33
N TYR A 195 -7.58 10.58 -0.48
CA TYR A 195 -6.92 11.17 -1.63
C TYR A 195 -5.48 11.54 -1.27
N CYS A 196 -4.50 10.89 -1.89
CA CYS A 196 -3.09 11.23 -1.73
C CYS A 196 -2.71 12.28 -2.79
N VAL A 197 -2.23 13.43 -2.34
CA VAL A 197 -1.95 14.56 -3.25
C VAL A 197 -0.60 14.49 -3.94
N GLY A 198 0.31 13.61 -3.50
CA GLY A 198 1.61 13.45 -4.12
C GLY A 198 2.46 12.36 -3.49
N ASN A 199 3.41 11.84 -4.26
CA ASN A 199 4.38 10.86 -3.83
C ASN A 199 5.78 11.47 -3.80
N GLU A 200 6.46 11.41 -2.64
CA GLU A 200 7.89 11.74 -2.51
C GLU A 200 8.29 13.04 -3.22
N ILE A 201 7.49 14.07 -3.04
CA ILE A 201 7.62 15.34 -3.75
C ILE A 201 8.88 16.07 -3.34
N SER A 202 9.72 16.41 -4.30
CA SER A 202 11.03 17.04 -4.07
C SER A 202 10.92 18.41 -3.42
N GLU A 203 9.89 19.20 -3.76
CA GLU A 203 9.65 20.52 -3.20
C GLU A 203 8.83 20.53 -1.91
N ALA A 204 8.38 19.37 -1.38
CA ALA A 204 7.52 19.29 -0.21
C ALA A 204 8.07 20.02 1.03
N GLY A 205 9.39 20.05 1.19
CA GLY A 205 10.05 20.74 2.30
C GLY A 205 10.31 22.25 2.07
N SER A 206 9.76 22.83 1.03
CA SER A 206 9.83 24.27 0.72
C SER A 206 8.51 24.98 0.99
N GLU A 207 8.54 26.30 1.14
CA GLU A 207 7.34 27.12 1.31
C GLU A 207 6.38 26.99 0.11
N SER A 208 6.93 26.98 -1.11
CA SER A 208 6.13 26.80 -2.33
C SER A 208 5.52 25.41 -2.43
N GLY A 209 6.23 24.36 -1.97
CA GLY A 209 5.71 23.01 -1.91
C GLY A 209 4.58 22.87 -0.89
N ALA A 210 4.74 23.44 0.30
CA ALA A 210 3.69 23.51 1.32
C ALA A 210 2.43 24.25 0.81
N GLU A 211 2.61 25.35 0.06
CA GLU A 211 1.50 26.07 -0.58
C GLU A 211 0.79 25.21 -1.63
N THR A 212 1.55 24.52 -2.47
CA THR A 212 0.99 23.60 -3.47
C THR A 212 0.21 22.47 -2.78
N ASN A 213 0.79 21.85 -1.75
CA ASN A 213 0.11 20.82 -0.95
C ASN A 213 -1.25 21.32 -0.42
N ARG A 214 -1.27 22.51 0.18
CA ARG A 214 -2.49 23.11 0.71
C ARG A 214 -3.53 23.37 -0.38
N ARG A 215 -3.12 23.87 -1.54
CA ARG A 215 -4.02 24.09 -2.70
C ARG A 215 -4.68 22.78 -3.16
N LEU A 216 -3.89 21.72 -3.28
CA LEU A 216 -4.38 20.41 -3.72
C LEU A 216 -5.36 19.82 -2.68
N CYS A 217 -4.98 19.78 -1.41
CA CYS A 217 -5.83 19.29 -0.32
C CYS A 217 -7.15 20.04 -0.25
N ASN A 218 -7.12 21.39 -0.33
CA ASN A 218 -8.32 22.20 -0.30
C ASN A 218 -9.22 21.93 -1.51
N THR A 219 -8.65 21.76 -2.70
CA THR A 219 -9.43 21.46 -3.89
C THR A 219 -10.17 20.11 -3.77
N PHE A 220 -9.53 19.09 -3.21
CA PHE A 220 -10.21 17.82 -2.91
C PHE A 220 -11.35 18.02 -1.90
N ARG A 221 -11.12 18.73 -0.80
CA ARG A 221 -12.15 18.99 0.23
C ARG A 221 -13.34 19.79 -0.29
N GLU A 222 -13.10 20.76 -1.19
CA GLU A 222 -14.15 21.54 -1.82
C GLU A 222 -15.05 20.69 -2.75
N LEU A 223 -14.45 19.71 -3.44
CA LEU A 223 -15.15 18.85 -4.39
C LEU A 223 -15.77 17.62 -3.70
N ASP A 224 -15.13 17.10 -2.69
CA ASP A 224 -15.58 15.93 -1.93
C ASP A 224 -15.24 16.04 -0.43
N PRO A 225 -16.15 16.58 0.39
CA PRO A 225 -15.97 16.71 1.83
C PRO A 225 -16.17 15.38 2.59
N THR A 226 -16.41 14.27 1.90
CA THR A 226 -16.72 12.97 2.52
C THR A 226 -15.51 12.06 2.65
N ARG A 227 -14.37 12.47 2.10
CA ARG A 227 -13.09 11.76 2.13
C ARG A 227 -11.99 12.66 2.69
N TYR A 228 -10.87 12.05 3.04
CA TYR A 228 -9.76 12.72 3.69
C TYR A 228 -8.56 12.85 2.75
N THR A 229 -7.69 13.83 2.99
CA THR A 229 -6.49 14.08 2.20
C THR A 229 -5.23 13.66 2.94
N THR A 230 -4.24 13.17 2.20
CA THR A 230 -2.90 12.84 2.68
C THR A 230 -1.84 13.19 1.64
N ASN A 231 -0.57 13.12 2.01
CA ASN A 231 0.58 13.16 1.10
C ASN A 231 1.57 12.07 1.53
N ALA A 232 2.21 11.41 0.59
CA ALA A 232 3.22 10.39 0.85
C ALA A 232 4.61 11.05 0.95
N LEU A 233 4.95 11.53 2.15
CA LEU A 233 6.13 12.35 2.42
C LEU A 233 7.39 11.50 2.61
N ASN A 234 8.42 11.74 1.79
CA ASN A 234 9.76 11.16 1.94
C ASN A 234 10.74 12.20 2.48
N GLY A 235 11.43 11.83 3.55
CA GLY A 235 12.36 12.75 4.23
C GLY A 235 13.56 13.14 3.39
N LEU A 236 14.09 12.26 2.54
CA LEU A 236 15.24 12.58 1.69
C LEU A 236 14.87 13.61 0.63
N MET A 237 13.70 13.44 0.02
CA MET A 237 13.21 14.37 -1.00
C MET A 237 12.85 15.72 -0.38
N ALA A 238 12.13 15.71 0.74
CA ALA A 238 11.67 16.92 1.42
C ALA A 238 12.80 17.70 2.13
N ALA A 239 13.87 17.05 2.56
CA ALA A 239 14.98 17.73 3.26
C ALA A 239 15.59 18.89 2.48
N GLY A 240 15.62 18.80 1.14
CA GLY A 240 16.13 19.85 0.27
C GLY A 240 17.56 20.29 0.65
N TYR A 241 17.79 21.61 0.79
CA TYR A 241 19.11 22.15 1.17
C TYR A 241 19.56 21.74 2.58
N ARG A 242 18.63 21.35 3.49
CA ARG A 242 18.92 20.88 4.84
C ARG A 242 19.56 19.49 4.87
N LEU A 243 19.43 18.72 3.77
CA LEU A 243 19.92 17.35 3.67
C LEU A 243 21.41 17.23 4.02
N ARG A 244 22.22 18.19 3.58
CA ARG A 244 23.67 18.19 3.86
C ARG A 244 23.98 18.24 5.36
N GLU A 245 23.27 19.07 6.10
CA GLU A 245 23.45 19.23 7.56
C GLU A 245 22.95 17.99 8.29
N ILE A 246 21.73 17.54 7.97
CA ILE A 246 21.16 16.32 8.52
C ILE A 246 22.09 15.13 8.33
N MET A 247 22.59 14.95 7.10
CA MET A 247 23.53 13.86 6.80
C MET A 247 24.87 14.01 7.52
N GLY A 248 25.35 15.24 7.73
CA GLY A 248 26.51 15.50 8.56
C GLY A 248 26.34 15.00 9.98
N ASP A 249 25.17 15.20 10.59
CA ASP A 249 24.83 14.74 11.94
C ASP A 249 24.65 13.23 11.99
N VAL A 250 23.95 12.66 11.00
CA VAL A 250 23.82 11.20 10.84
C VAL A 250 25.19 10.53 10.77
N MET A 251 26.08 11.03 9.91
CA MET A 251 27.42 10.43 9.74
C MET A 251 28.32 10.60 10.96
N ARG A 252 28.16 11.69 11.74
CA ARG A 252 28.85 11.85 13.02
C ARG A 252 28.41 10.83 14.05
N LYS A 253 27.11 10.56 14.11
CA LYS A 253 26.52 9.61 15.07
C LYS A 253 26.75 8.14 14.65
N PHE A 254 26.70 7.88 13.35
CA PHE A 254 26.84 6.55 12.76
C PHE A 254 27.95 6.57 11.68
N PRO A 255 29.23 6.52 12.08
CA PRO A 255 30.33 6.51 11.13
C PRO A 255 30.22 5.36 10.13
N ALA A 256 30.45 5.65 8.85
CA ALA A 256 30.38 4.65 7.79
C ALA A 256 31.43 3.56 8.01
N GLN A 257 31.00 2.29 7.95
CA GLN A 257 31.94 1.19 7.73
C GLN A 257 32.30 1.16 6.23
N PRO A 258 33.53 0.80 5.86
CA PRO A 258 33.92 0.68 4.45
C PRO A 258 33.02 -0.37 3.77
N GLY A 259 32.15 0.05 2.90
CA GLY A 259 31.28 -0.79 2.08
C GLY A 259 31.48 -0.48 0.60
N PRO A 260 31.02 -1.35 -0.32
CA PRO A 260 31.16 -1.10 -1.76
C PRO A 260 30.49 0.22 -2.14
N SER A 261 31.20 1.05 -2.87
CA SER A 261 30.74 2.33 -3.41
C SER A 261 29.55 2.07 -4.35
N GLY A 262 28.42 2.73 -4.09
CA GLY A 262 27.23 2.66 -4.93
C GLY A 262 27.52 3.08 -6.38
N GLY A 263 26.83 2.41 -7.31
CA GLY A 263 26.98 2.65 -8.74
C GLY A 263 26.53 4.04 -9.19
N ASP A 264 27.13 4.48 -10.26
CA ASP A 264 26.90 5.74 -10.96
C ASP A 264 25.58 5.67 -11.75
N GLY A 265 24.45 5.78 -11.06
CA GLY A 265 23.12 5.82 -11.65
C GLY A 265 22.35 7.07 -11.23
N GLY A 266 21.92 7.88 -12.19
CA GLY A 266 21.03 9.03 -11.93
C GLY A 266 19.57 8.60 -11.77
N GLY A 267 18.71 9.49 -11.23
CA GLY A 267 17.26 9.24 -11.09
C GLY A 267 16.89 8.36 -9.90
N SER A 268 15.78 7.63 -10.01
CA SER A 268 15.21 6.79 -8.96
C SER A 268 16.21 5.75 -8.41
N ASN A 269 17.07 5.19 -9.23
CA ASN A 269 18.08 4.22 -8.80
C ASN A 269 19.14 4.80 -7.84
N ALA A 270 19.54 6.06 -8.04
CA ALA A 270 20.44 6.74 -7.10
C ALA A 270 19.77 7.00 -5.76
N LEU A 271 18.49 7.40 -5.77
CA LEU A 271 17.67 7.58 -4.57
C LEU A 271 17.53 6.25 -3.82
N ASN A 272 17.14 5.19 -4.49
CA ASN A 272 16.96 3.87 -3.90
C ASN A 272 18.26 3.32 -3.30
N SER A 273 19.39 3.53 -3.96
CA SER A 273 20.71 3.16 -3.42
C SER A 273 21.03 3.93 -2.14
N PHE A 274 20.67 5.22 -2.08
CA PHE A 274 20.85 6.03 -0.89
C PHE A 274 19.89 5.62 0.25
N MET A 275 18.63 5.32 -0.07
CA MET A 275 17.63 4.81 0.89
C MET A 275 18.12 3.53 1.59
N SER A 276 18.85 2.68 0.87
CA SER A 276 19.45 1.46 1.42
C SER A 276 20.43 1.73 2.57
N LEU A 277 21.06 2.91 2.59
CA LEU A 277 21.98 3.32 3.66
C LEU A 277 21.25 3.85 4.91
N MET A 278 19.94 4.10 4.82
CA MET A 278 19.13 4.79 5.82
C MET A 278 18.13 3.89 6.52
N SER A 279 18.44 2.60 6.68
CA SER A 279 17.58 1.63 7.39
C SER A 279 17.96 1.50 8.87
N GLY A 280 17.07 0.95 9.70
CA GLY A 280 17.25 0.70 11.13
C GLY A 280 17.44 1.97 11.96
N GLU A 281 18.25 1.90 13.04
CA GLU A 281 18.49 3.03 13.96
C GLU A 281 18.99 4.31 13.27
N LYS A 282 19.77 4.16 12.22
CA LYS A 282 20.27 5.26 11.42
C LYS A 282 19.13 5.97 10.67
N GLY A 283 18.22 5.19 10.09
CA GLY A 283 17.00 5.70 9.46
C GLY A 283 16.07 6.37 10.46
N ASP A 284 15.92 5.81 11.65
CA ASP A 284 15.09 6.40 12.71
C ASP A 284 15.66 7.74 13.20
N TYR A 285 16.98 7.84 13.35
CA TYR A 285 17.63 9.09 13.73
C TYR A 285 17.45 10.19 12.64
N PHE A 286 17.60 9.80 11.37
CA PHE A 286 17.31 10.68 10.25
C PHE A 286 15.85 11.15 10.28
N ALA A 287 14.92 10.21 10.42
CA ALA A 287 13.48 10.46 10.40
C ALA A 287 13.02 11.43 11.51
N THR A 288 13.67 11.40 12.67
CA THR A 288 13.33 12.25 13.83
C THR A 288 14.18 13.51 13.94
N HIS A 289 15.00 13.82 12.94
CA HIS A 289 15.89 14.97 12.97
C HIS A 289 15.10 16.31 13.00
N PRO A 290 15.44 17.29 13.88
CA PRO A 290 14.69 18.57 13.98
C PRO A 290 14.56 19.35 12.68
N LEU A 291 15.61 19.40 11.88
CA LEU A 291 15.58 20.08 10.57
C LEU A 291 14.66 19.39 9.57
N LEU A 292 14.47 18.06 9.69
CA LEU A 292 13.50 17.35 8.87
C LEU A 292 12.07 17.66 9.36
N THR A 293 11.84 17.73 10.66
CA THR A 293 10.56 18.17 11.22
C THR A 293 10.17 19.55 10.70
N GLU A 294 11.09 20.51 10.71
CA GLU A 294 10.85 21.82 10.11
C GLU A 294 10.52 21.75 8.61
N ALA A 295 11.19 20.90 7.86
CA ALA A 295 10.95 20.74 6.42
C ALA A 295 9.56 20.16 6.12
N LEU A 296 9.09 19.19 6.90
CA LEU A 296 7.83 18.47 6.63
C LEU A 296 6.58 19.22 7.13
N SER A 297 6.72 20.08 8.16
CA SER A 297 5.59 20.68 8.88
C SER A 297 4.55 21.36 7.98
N GLY A 298 4.97 22.08 6.94
CA GLY A 298 4.04 22.78 6.06
C GLY A 298 3.10 21.86 5.26
N CYS A 299 3.57 20.70 4.87
CA CYS A 299 2.75 19.67 4.23
C CYS A 299 1.91 18.90 5.27
N GLU A 300 2.52 18.52 6.40
CA GLU A 300 1.85 17.82 7.50
C GLU A 300 0.65 18.64 8.04
N ASP A 301 0.81 19.96 8.19
CA ASP A 301 -0.25 20.86 8.67
C ASP A 301 -1.46 20.90 7.73
N SER A 302 -1.26 20.83 6.44
CA SER A 302 -2.32 21.02 5.45
C SER A 302 -3.07 19.74 5.07
N CYS A 303 -2.52 18.53 5.35
CA CYS A 303 -3.20 17.25 5.17
C CYS A 303 -4.15 16.93 6.33
N ASP A 304 -5.19 16.12 6.09
CA ASP A 304 -6.05 15.58 7.15
C ASP A 304 -5.37 14.41 7.87
N VAL A 305 -4.62 13.60 7.14
CA VAL A 305 -3.83 12.46 7.61
C VAL A 305 -2.38 12.68 7.22
N ILE A 306 -1.45 12.49 8.14
CA ILE A 306 -0.01 12.56 7.87
C ILE A 306 0.43 11.23 7.25
N GLY A 307 0.88 11.25 6.01
CA GLY A 307 1.40 10.09 5.29
C GLY A 307 2.92 10.11 5.17
N LEU A 308 3.57 9.01 5.53
CA LEU A 308 5.02 8.92 5.66
C LEU A 308 5.58 7.74 4.86
N ASN A 309 6.50 8.02 3.92
CA ASN A 309 7.28 7.02 3.21
C ASN A 309 8.61 6.78 3.93
N TYR A 310 8.83 5.54 4.40
CA TYR A 310 10.10 5.07 5.01
C TYR A 310 10.59 5.87 6.23
N LEU A 311 9.71 6.60 6.90
CA LEU A 311 10.01 7.41 8.07
C LEU A 311 9.48 6.77 9.36
N THR A 312 9.69 5.46 9.55
CA THR A 312 9.13 4.67 10.67
C THR A 312 9.45 5.28 12.03
N GLY A 313 10.65 5.83 12.24
CA GLY A 313 11.02 6.52 13.48
C GLY A 313 10.12 7.71 13.83
N ARG A 314 9.40 8.30 12.86
CA ARG A 314 8.45 9.40 13.09
C ARG A 314 7.06 8.95 13.48
N HIS A 315 6.67 7.73 13.22
CA HIS A 315 5.29 7.27 13.40
C HIS A 315 4.72 7.61 14.78
N VAL A 316 5.49 7.40 15.85
CA VAL A 316 5.07 7.75 17.22
C VAL A 316 5.31 9.24 17.52
N LEU A 317 6.42 9.80 17.04
CA LEU A 317 6.77 11.21 17.23
C LEU A 317 5.69 12.16 16.70
N GLU A 318 5.05 11.81 15.58
CA GLU A 318 3.99 12.64 14.99
C GLU A 318 2.82 12.89 15.94
N HIS A 319 2.52 11.98 16.85
CA HIS A 319 1.47 12.19 17.83
C HIS A 319 1.83 13.30 18.85
N GLU A 320 3.11 13.48 19.14
CA GLU A 320 3.58 14.57 19.99
C GLU A 320 3.55 15.92 19.26
N LEU A 321 3.90 15.90 17.95
CA LEU A 321 3.95 17.11 17.11
C LEU A 321 2.54 17.53 16.66
N HIS A 322 1.69 16.57 16.32
CA HIS A 322 0.35 16.77 15.75
C HIS A 322 -0.70 15.90 16.48
N PRO A 323 -1.02 16.19 17.77
CA PRO A 323 -1.83 15.27 18.61
C PRO A 323 -3.26 15.05 18.13
N HIS A 324 -3.74 15.86 17.20
CA HIS A 324 -5.10 15.75 16.64
C HIS A 324 -5.14 15.03 15.27
N LYS A 325 -3.98 14.68 14.70
CA LYS A 325 -3.91 14.05 13.38
C LYS A 325 -3.68 12.55 13.47
N ALA A 326 -4.33 11.84 12.57
CA ALA A 326 -4.00 10.44 12.29
C ALA A 326 -2.74 10.37 11.43
N VAL A 327 -1.98 9.29 11.58
CA VAL A 327 -0.71 9.04 10.90
C VAL A 327 -0.78 7.71 10.15
N LEU A 328 -0.17 7.65 8.99
CA LEU A 328 -0.18 6.49 8.09
C LEU A 328 1.22 6.21 7.54
N GLY A 329 1.70 4.98 7.67
CA GLY A 329 2.82 4.50 6.86
C GLY A 329 2.36 4.31 5.43
N THR A 330 2.60 5.30 4.57
CA THR A 330 2.11 5.29 3.18
C THR A 330 2.97 4.42 2.27
N GLU A 331 4.24 4.19 2.68
CA GLU A 331 5.16 3.30 1.98
C GLU A 331 6.25 2.83 2.93
N THR A 332 6.40 1.51 3.10
CA THR A 332 7.28 0.92 4.11
C THR A 332 8.01 -0.32 3.60
N TYR A 333 9.12 -0.65 4.25
CA TYR A 333 9.91 -1.82 3.88
C TYR A 333 9.21 -3.13 4.28
N PRO A 334 9.12 -4.13 3.39
CA PRO A 334 8.42 -5.39 3.67
C PRO A 334 8.96 -6.14 4.89
N ALA A 335 10.28 -6.12 5.08
CA ALA A 335 10.93 -6.84 6.19
C ALA A 335 10.61 -6.27 7.57
N ASP A 336 10.18 -5.01 7.66
CA ASP A 336 9.91 -4.32 8.92
C ASP A 336 8.49 -4.57 9.46
N ILE A 337 7.72 -5.43 8.83
CA ILE A 337 6.28 -5.63 9.14
C ILE A 337 6.02 -5.90 10.62
N VAL A 338 6.86 -6.67 11.31
CA VAL A 338 6.67 -6.99 12.73
C VAL A 338 6.72 -5.73 13.60
N ARG A 339 7.72 -4.88 13.36
CA ARG A 339 7.86 -3.60 14.07
C ARG A 339 6.74 -2.63 13.71
N LEU A 340 6.47 -2.48 12.42
CA LEU A 340 5.46 -1.56 11.88
C LEU A 340 4.07 -1.91 12.40
N TRP A 341 3.69 -3.18 12.36
CA TRP A 341 2.36 -3.58 12.80
C TRP A 341 2.17 -3.48 14.31
N ARG A 342 3.22 -3.75 15.10
CA ARG A 342 3.21 -3.48 16.55
C ARG A 342 2.94 -1.99 16.83
N ILE A 343 3.62 -1.08 16.12
CA ILE A 343 3.38 0.37 16.26
C ILE A 343 1.92 0.70 15.91
N VAL A 344 1.37 0.11 14.86
CA VAL A 344 -0.02 0.33 14.44
C VAL A 344 -1.02 -0.17 15.50
N GLU A 345 -0.78 -1.33 16.11
CA GLU A 345 -1.68 -1.90 17.12
C GLU A 345 -1.64 -1.14 18.45
N GLU A 346 -0.44 -0.72 18.88
CA GLU A 346 -0.23 -0.05 20.16
C GLU A 346 -0.67 1.42 20.15
N ASN A 347 -0.81 2.05 18.96
CA ASN A 347 -1.06 3.47 18.84
C ASN A 347 -2.37 3.74 18.06
N PRO A 348 -3.40 4.32 18.71
CA PRO A 348 -4.66 4.64 18.04
C PRO A 348 -4.52 5.55 16.83
N HIS A 349 -3.65 6.58 16.91
CA HIS A 349 -3.39 7.55 15.84
C HIS A 349 -2.76 6.92 14.59
N MET A 350 -2.06 5.79 14.73
CA MET A 350 -1.52 5.03 13.60
C MET A 350 -2.63 4.24 12.95
N ILE A 351 -3.10 4.71 11.79
CA ILE A 351 -4.27 4.12 11.12
C ILE A 351 -3.95 2.90 10.27
N GLY A 352 -2.67 2.67 9.95
CA GLY A 352 -2.24 1.52 9.16
C GLY A 352 -0.84 1.65 8.61
N ASP A 353 -0.52 0.71 7.74
CA ASP A 353 0.79 0.57 7.11
C ASP A 353 0.61 0.01 5.69
N PHE A 354 1.29 0.62 4.70
CA PHE A 354 1.27 0.20 3.30
C PHE A 354 2.66 -0.27 2.88
N THR A 355 2.80 -1.56 2.62
CA THR A 355 4.07 -2.14 2.18
C THR A 355 4.39 -1.80 0.73
N TRP A 356 5.66 -1.52 0.42
CA TRP A 356 6.19 -1.47 -0.93
C TRP A 356 6.88 -2.78 -1.30
N ALA A 357 6.25 -3.68 -2.10
CA ALA A 357 4.91 -3.54 -2.66
C ALA A 357 4.08 -4.80 -2.36
N GLY A 358 2.76 -4.68 -2.44
CA GLY A 358 1.88 -5.83 -2.22
C GLY A 358 1.82 -6.76 -3.43
N TYR A 359 1.87 -6.22 -4.63
CA TYR A 359 1.90 -6.95 -5.90
C TYR A 359 3.10 -6.52 -6.73
N ASP A 360 3.82 -7.47 -7.31
CA ASP A 360 5.00 -7.17 -8.12
C ASP A 360 4.63 -6.45 -9.42
N TYR A 361 5.58 -5.74 -10.01
CA TYR A 361 5.36 -4.85 -11.14
C TYR A 361 6.54 -4.84 -12.11
N LEU A 362 6.31 -4.34 -13.32
CA LEU A 362 7.34 -4.05 -14.31
C LEU A 362 7.96 -2.67 -14.02
N GLY A 363 9.26 -2.60 -13.97
CA GLY A 363 10.00 -1.39 -13.60
C GLY A 363 10.88 -1.63 -12.39
N GLU A 364 11.76 -0.67 -12.08
CA GLU A 364 12.77 -0.79 -11.01
C GLU A 364 13.48 -2.16 -11.03
N ALA A 365 13.72 -2.66 -12.24
CA ALA A 365 14.15 -4.02 -12.49
C ALA A 365 15.44 -4.35 -11.71
N GLY A 366 15.43 -5.49 -11.04
CA GLY A 366 16.55 -5.92 -10.23
C GLY A 366 16.57 -5.40 -8.79
N CYS A 367 15.62 -4.55 -8.38
CA CYS A 367 15.55 -4.04 -7.00
C CYS A 367 15.53 -5.16 -5.95
N GLY A 368 14.74 -6.21 -6.18
CA GLY A 368 14.56 -7.36 -5.29
C GLY A 368 15.23 -8.65 -5.77
N ILE A 369 15.99 -8.63 -6.84
CA ILE A 369 16.68 -9.81 -7.34
C ILE A 369 17.93 -10.07 -6.51
N PHE A 370 18.10 -11.33 -6.08
CA PHE A 370 19.26 -11.76 -5.30
C PHE A 370 20.43 -12.05 -6.22
N HIS A 371 21.47 -11.19 -6.18
CA HIS A 371 22.71 -11.40 -6.91
C HIS A 371 23.76 -12.02 -6.00
N TYR A 372 24.21 -13.22 -6.34
CA TYR A 372 25.23 -13.98 -5.58
C TYR A 372 26.62 -13.94 -6.26
N ASP A 373 26.69 -13.41 -7.45
CA ASP A 373 27.91 -13.28 -8.27
C ASP A 373 28.62 -11.93 -8.10
N GLY A 374 28.19 -11.12 -7.12
CA GLY A 374 28.69 -9.76 -6.92
C GLY A 374 28.00 -8.71 -7.79
N GLY A 375 26.94 -9.06 -8.52
CA GLY A 375 26.08 -8.12 -9.23
C GLY A 375 25.45 -7.10 -8.28
N ALA A 376 25.10 -5.93 -8.81
CA ALA A 376 24.49 -4.85 -8.05
C ALA A 376 22.98 -4.76 -8.32
N ASN A 377 22.20 -4.59 -7.26
CA ASN A 377 20.79 -4.25 -7.36
C ASN A 377 20.62 -2.88 -8.04
N PHE A 378 19.47 -2.63 -8.68
CA PHE A 378 19.16 -1.44 -9.47
C PHE A 378 19.95 -1.28 -10.77
N SER A 379 20.82 -2.20 -11.14
CA SER A 379 21.42 -2.25 -12.46
C SER A 379 20.64 -3.24 -13.33
N SER A 380 19.58 -2.77 -13.98
CA SER A 380 18.76 -3.63 -14.81
C SER A 380 19.50 -4.04 -16.07
N ILE A 381 19.83 -5.31 -16.17
CA ILE A 381 20.36 -5.93 -17.39
C ILE A 381 19.27 -6.88 -17.91
N TYR A 382 18.98 -6.81 -19.22
CA TYR A 382 18.11 -7.83 -19.82
C TYR A 382 18.65 -9.23 -19.48
N PRO A 383 17.80 -10.18 -19.00
CA PRO A 383 16.34 -10.22 -19.10
C PRO A 383 15.56 -9.70 -17.87
N GLU A 384 16.20 -9.09 -16.88
CA GLU A 384 15.51 -8.55 -15.71
C GLU A 384 14.54 -7.44 -16.10
N ARG A 385 13.27 -7.54 -15.66
CA ARG A 385 12.22 -6.59 -16.01
C ARG A 385 11.31 -6.24 -14.85
N THR A 386 11.27 -7.06 -13.81
CA THR A 386 10.41 -6.87 -12.63
C THR A 386 11.22 -6.36 -11.47
N ALA A 387 10.57 -5.60 -10.59
CA ALA A 387 11.15 -5.19 -9.31
C ALA A 387 11.48 -6.38 -8.41
N TYR A 388 10.67 -7.44 -8.42
CA TYR A 388 10.84 -8.67 -7.66
C TYR A 388 10.75 -8.50 -6.13
N ILE A 389 9.94 -7.53 -5.67
CA ILE A 389 9.76 -7.20 -4.24
C ILE A 389 8.34 -7.35 -3.73
N GLY A 390 7.36 -7.61 -4.61
CA GLY A 390 5.96 -7.76 -4.21
C GLY A 390 5.74 -8.95 -3.27
N ASP A 391 4.83 -8.81 -2.30
CA ASP A 391 4.34 -9.94 -1.50
C ASP A 391 3.74 -11.04 -2.41
N LEU A 392 3.10 -10.62 -3.50
CA LEU A 392 2.66 -11.47 -4.60
C LEU A 392 3.51 -11.19 -5.84
N ASP A 393 3.88 -12.24 -6.57
CA ASP A 393 4.58 -12.10 -7.85
C ASP A 393 3.62 -11.67 -8.99
N LEU A 394 4.15 -11.42 -10.20
CA LEU A 394 3.34 -11.01 -11.37
C LEU A 394 2.25 -12.02 -11.74
N LEU A 395 2.38 -13.28 -11.34
CA LEU A 395 1.40 -14.33 -11.57
C LEU A 395 0.39 -14.45 -10.42
N GLY A 396 0.62 -13.72 -9.31
CA GLY A 396 -0.19 -13.74 -8.10
C GLY A 396 0.18 -14.86 -7.12
N ASN A 397 1.35 -15.52 -7.29
CA ASN A 397 1.83 -16.44 -6.28
C ASN A 397 2.37 -15.67 -5.08
N ARG A 398 2.00 -16.12 -3.89
CA ARG A 398 2.44 -15.50 -2.63
C ARG A 398 3.88 -15.90 -2.30
N ARG A 399 4.73 -14.92 -2.00
CA ARG A 399 6.07 -15.14 -1.45
C ARG A 399 6.03 -15.39 0.07
N PRO A 400 7.06 -16.00 0.67
CA PRO A 400 7.09 -16.29 2.12
C PRO A 400 6.83 -15.07 3.02
N ILE A 401 7.25 -13.88 2.62
CA ILE A 401 6.96 -12.62 3.33
C ILE A 401 5.46 -12.36 3.48
N SER A 402 4.65 -12.68 2.48
CA SER A 402 3.21 -12.55 2.52
C SER A 402 2.57 -13.42 3.61
N TYR A 403 3.12 -14.60 3.87
CA TYR A 403 2.64 -15.47 4.95
C TYR A 403 3.10 -15.02 6.33
N LEU A 404 4.32 -14.48 6.45
CA LEU A 404 4.76 -13.81 7.69
C LEU A 404 3.83 -12.64 8.02
N ARG A 405 3.50 -11.82 7.04
CA ARG A 405 2.59 -10.68 7.17
C ARG A 405 1.20 -11.12 7.63
N GLU A 406 0.64 -12.16 7.01
CA GLU A 406 -0.66 -12.73 7.40
C GLU A 406 -0.66 -13.22 8.86
N ILE A 407 0.46 -13.80 9.33
CA ILE A 407 0.65 -14.22 10.72
C ILE A 407 0.73 -13.01 11.66
N VAL A 408 1.51 -12.00 11.29
CA VAL A 408 1.66 -10.76 12.06
C VAL A 408 0.33 -10.02 12.19
N TYR A 409 -0.50 -10.04 11.16
CA TYR A 409 -1.86 -9.50 11.18
C TYR A 409 -2.86 -10.33 12.02
N GLY A 410 -2.44 -11.46 12.59
CA GLY A 410 -3.30 -12.36 13.36
C GLY A 410 -4.34 -13.13 12.52
N LEU A 411 -4.19 -13.14 11.20
CA LEU A 411 -5.13 -13.78 10.28
C LEU A 411 -4.84 -15.26 10.05
N ARG A 412 -3.59 -15.69 10.25
CA ARG A 412 -3.15 -17.08 10.09
C ARG A 412 -2.69 -17.66 11.44
N LYS A 413 -3.29 -18.78 11.83
CA LYS A 413 -2.91 -19.50 13.05
C LYS A 413 -1.90 -20.62 12.80
N ALA A 414 -1.99 -21.29 11.64
CA ALA A 414 -1.10 -22.39 11.31
C ALA A 414 0.32 -21.87 11.01
N PRO A 415 1.38 -22.51 11.52
CA PRO A 415 2.75 -22.20 11.15
C PRO A 415 2.97 -22.28 9.63
N TYR A 416 3.93 -21.50 9.13
CA TYR A 416 4.36 -21.53 7.74
C TYR A 416 5.85 -21.85 7.67
N LEU A 417 6.24 -22.72 6.72
CA LEU A 417 7.61 -23.16 6.54
C LEU A 417 8.22 -22.53 5.28
N ALA A 418 9.42 -21.99 5.41
CA ALA A 418 10.20 -21.48 4.29
C ALA A 418 11.65 -21.97 4.40
N VAL A 419 12.21 -22.42 3.30
CA VAL A 419 13.58 -22.95 3.22
C VAL A 419 14.42 -22.02 2.38
N LEU A 420 15.57 -21.58 2.90
CA LEU A 420 16.52 -20.80 2.14
C LEU A 420 17.01 -21.64 0.94
N ARG A 421 17.15 -21.02 -0.22
CA ARG A 421 17.59 -21.72 -1.43
C ARG A 421 18.92 -22.41 -1.20
N MET A 422 18.92 -23.74 -1.34
CA MET A 422 20.12 -24.55 -1.04
C MET A 422 21.22 -24.36 -2.08
N GLU A 423 20.87 -23.96 -3.30
CA GLU A 423 21.82 -23.63 -4.38
C GLU A 423 22.78 -22.50 -4.00
N HIS A 424 22.38 -21.67 -3.02
CA HIS A 424 23.13 -20.51 -2.57
C HIS A 424 23.63 -20.62 -1.13
N ASN A 425 23.67 -21.83 -0.58
CA ASN A 425 24.19 -22.09 0.77
C ASN A 425 25.61 -21.54 0.94
N GLY A 426 25.81 -20.73 2.00
CA GLY A 426 27.09 -20.11 2.31
C GLY A 426 27.50 -18.95 1.41
N GLN A 427 26.66 -18.57 0.45
CA GLN A 427 26.88 -17.38 -0.38
C GLN A 427 26.22 -16.16 0.23
N THR A 428 26.78 -14.98 -0.02
CA THR A 428 26.22 -13.70 0.39
C THR A 428 25.65 -13.00 -0.85
N SER A 429 24.38 -12.65 -0.80
CA SER A 429 23.75 -11.85 -1.84
C SER A 429 23.90 -10.35 -1.58
N SER A 430 23.85 -9.56 -2.64
CA SER A 430 23.53 -8.13 -2.52
C SER A 430 22.13 -7.96 -1.92
N LYS A 431 21.91 -6.88 -1.17
CA LYS A 431 20.63 -6.63 -0.49
C LYS A 431 20.20 -5.18 -0.66
N THR A 432 18.89 -5.01 -0.81
CA THR A 432 18.20 -3.73 -0.66
C THR A 432 17.23 -3.81 0.52
N PRO A 433 16.74 -2.69 1.08
CA PRO A 433 15.79 -2.71 2.18
C PRO A 433 14.42 -3.33 1.80
N TRP A 434 14.09 -3.38 0.53
CA TRP A 434 12.86 -3.99 0.02
C TRP A 434 12.94 -5.51 -0.10
N MET A 435 14.14 -6.09 -0.02
CA MET A 435 14.33 -7.55 -0.08
C MET A 435 14.05 -8.18 1.28
N PHE A 436 13.37 -9.30 1.29
CA PHE A 436 13.19 -10.11 2.48
C PHE A 436 14.28 -11.20 2.53
N LYS A 437 13.94 -12.45 2.27
CA LYS A 437 14.85 -13.60 2.23
C LYS A 437 14.63 -14.38 0.95
N ASP A 438 15.69 -14.90 0.36
CA ASP A 438 15.59 -15.81 -0.79
C ASP A 438 15.23 -17.21 -0.33
N ASN A 439 14.00 -17.36 0.15
CA ASN A 439 13.47 -18.62 0.66
C ASN A 439 12.20 -19.03 -0.09
N LEU A 440 11.93 -20.32 -0.10
CA LEU A 440 10.80 -20.95 -0.78
C LEU A 440 10.07 -21.89 0.17
N SER A 441 8.77 -22.08 -0.03
CA SER A 441 7.99 -23.13 0.63
C SER A 441 8.19 -24.46 -0.08
N SER A 442 9.40 -24.97 -0.04
CA SER A 442 9.77 -26.26 -0.68
C SER A 442 10.72 -27.06 0.20
N TRP A 443 10.51 -28.37 0.27
CA TRP A 443 11.42 -29.34 0.86
C TRP A 443 11.88 -30.36 -0.18
N THR A 444 12.11 -29.93 -1.44
CA THR A 444 12.58 -30.76 -2.53
C THR A 444 13.83 -30.13 -3.15
N TRP A 445 15.00 -30.66 -2.78
CA TRP A 445 16.31 -30.15 -3.17
C TRP A 445 17.22 -31.27 -3.67
N PRO A 446 16.95 -31.85 -4.86
CA PRO A 446 17.72 -32.98 -5.36
C PRO A 446 19.18 -32.59 -5.59
N GLY A 447 20.10 -33.47 -5.12
CA GLY A 447 21.55 -33.26 -5.19
C GLY A 447 22.14 -32.49 -3.99
N PHE A 448 21.31 -32.12 -3.00
CA PHE A 448 21.76 -31.46 -1.77
C PHE A 448 21.64 -32.37 -0.53
N GLU A 449 21.44 -33.69 -0.72
CA GLU A 449 21.29 -34.67 0.35
C GLU A 449 22.48 -34.60 1.31
N GLY A 450 22.20 -34.53 2.61
CA GLY A 450 23.19 -34.42 3.68
C GLY A 450 23.75 -33.02 3.91
N GLN A 451 23.51 -32.05 3.04
CA GLN A 451 23.88 -30.65 3.27
C GLN A 451 22.91 -29.98 4.26
N THR A 452 23.38 -28.98 4.98
CA THR A 452 22.55 -28.25 5.95
C THR A 452 21.62 -27.25 5.25
N ALA A 453 20.31 -27.45 5.40
CA ALA A 453 19.29 -26.48 5.03
C ALA A 453 19.00 -25.50 6.17
N SER A 454 18.78 -24.23 5.86
CA SER A 454 18.22 -23.25 6.78
C SER A 454 16.70 -23.18 6.60
N VAL A 455 15.95 -23.55 7.65
CA VAL A 455 14.50 -23.61 7.64
C VAL A 455 13.95 -22.55 8.59
N ASP A 456 13.21 -21.59 8.06
CA ASP A 456 12.45 -20.64 8.85
C ASP A 456 11.03 -21.18 9.09
N VAL A 457 10.57 -21.09 10.33
CA VAL A 457 9.19 -21.32 10.73
C VAL A 457 8.60 -20.00 11.14
N TYR A 458 7.53 -19.54 10.47
CA TYR A 458 6.78 -18.36 10.87
C TYR A 458 5.54 -18.78 11.66
N SER A 459 5.30 -18.22 12.82
CA SER A 459 4.16 -18.56 13.67
C SER A 459 3.87 -17.47 14.71
N ALA A 460 2.58 -17.32 15.07
CA ALA A 460 2.14 -16.52 16.22
C ALA A 460 2.17 -17.30 17.55
N SER A 461 2.58 -18.59 17.56
CA SER A 461 2.73 -19.40 18.76
C SER A 461 3.92 -18.92 19.62
N GLU A 462 3.98 -19.30 20.89
CA GLU A 462 5.13 -18.97 21.77
C GLU A 462 6.35 -19.81 21.40
N GLU A 463 6.13 -21.07 21.01
CA GLU A 463 7.15 -22.02 20.59
C GLU A 463 6.70 -22.79 19.36
N VAL A 464 7.66 -23.30 18.61
CA VAL A 464 7.41 -24.24 17.51
C VAL A 464 8.33 -25.47 17.65
N GLU A 465 7.81 -26.63 17.24
CA GLU A 465 8.57 -27.86 17.11
C GLU A 465 8.60 -28.28 15.65
N LEU A 466 9.79 -28.54 15.13
CA LEU A 466 10.00 -28.98 13.77
C LEU A 466 10.22 -30.50 13.74
N PHE A 467 9.59 -31.15 12.76
CA PHE A 467 9.74 -32.60 12.54
C PHE A 467 10.22 -32.86 11.12
N LEU A 468 11.14 -33.80 10.98
CA LEU A 468 11.56 -34.36 9.69
C LEU A 468 11.25 -35.85 9.68
N ASN A 469 10.43 -36.31 8.73
CA ASN A 469 10.00 -37.69 8.61
C ASN A 469 9.44 -38.28 9.91
N GLY A 470 8.69 -37.47 10.65
CA GLY A 470 8.11 -37.85 11.95
C GLY A 470 9.06 -37.75 13.16
N ALA A 471 10.37 -37.57 12.95
CA ALA A 471 11.33 -37.39 14.02
C ALA A 471 11.41 -35.91 14.45
N SER A 472 11.30 -35.62 15.75
CA SER A 472 11.42 -34.28 16.28
C SER A 472 12.85 -33.74 16.13
N LEU A 473 12.97 -32.50 15.69
CA LEU A 473 14.21 -31.72 15.65
C LEU A 473 14.30 -30.73 16.81
N GLY A 474 13.36 -30.85 17.77
CA GLY A 474 13.29 -30.05 18.99
C GLY A 474 12.39 -28.83 18.87
N ARG A 475 12.09 -28.25 20.05
CA ARG A 475 11.33 -27.01 20.19
C ARG A 475 12.22 -25.79 20.19
N ARG A 476 11.73 -24.69 19.66
CA ARG A 476 12.36 -23.38 19.70
C ARG A 476 11.34 -22.29 20.04
N ALA A 477 11.73 -21.37 20.89
CA ALA A 477 10.97 -20.16 21.16
C ALA A 477 10.92 -19.29 19.89
N MET A 478 9.80 -18.63 19.71
CA MET A 478 9.62 -17.66 18.63
C MET A 478 10.24 -16.32 19.01
N VAL A 479 10.94 -15.72 18.07
CA VAL A 479 11.44 -14.34 18.17
C VAL A 479 10.90 -13.58 16.95
N ASP A 480 10.14 -12.53 17.21
CA ASP A 480 9.51 -11.73 16.14
C ASP A 480 8.82 -12.62 15.08
N PHE A 481 7.98 -13.54 15.56
CA PHE A 481 7.20 -14.49 14.74
C PHE A 481 8.05 -15.47 13.92
N THR A 482 9.35 -15.61 14.21
CA THR A 482 10.26 -16.46 13.43
C THR A 482 11.10 -17.37 14.35
N ALA A 483 11.24 -18.64 13.97
CA ALA A 483 12.24 -19.55 14.50
C ALA A 483 13.02 -20.19 13.34
N THR A 484 14.36 -20.17 13.40
CA THR A 484 15.21 -20.72 12.34
C THR A 484 15.88 -22.00 12.79
N TYR A 485 15.80 -23.06 11.97
CA TYR A 485 16.44 -24.36 12.20
C TYR A 485 17.53 -24.61 11.17
N SER A 486 18.62 -25.26 11.60
CA SER A 486 19.63 -25.84 10.73
C SER A 486 19.37 -27.34 10.64
N VAL A 487 18.98 -27.83 9.48
CA VAL A 487 18.49 -29.21 9.28
C VAL A 487 19.31 -29.90 8.21
N PRO A 488 19.95 -31.05 8.46
CA PRO A 488 20.54 -31.86 7.40
C PRO A 488 19.44 -32.28 6.41
N TYR A 489 19.59 -31.87 5.16
CA TYR A 489 18.58 -32.18 4.14
C TYR A 489 18.50 -33.68 3.87
N THR A 490 17.33 -34.22 4.04
CA THR A 490 16.96 -35.59 3.66
C THR A 490 15.58 -35.53 3.01
N PRO A 491 15.37 -36.15 1.84
CA PRO A 491 14.05 -36.21 1.22
C PRO A 491 12.98 -36.75 2.15
N GLY A 492 11.76 -36.20 2.06
CA GLY A 492 10.64 -36.63 2.88
C GLY A 492 9.70 -35.50 3.28
N GLU A 493 9.10 -35.59 4.46
CA GLU A 493 8.12 -34.61 4.98
C GLU A 493 8.75 -33.73 6.08
N LEU A 494 8.64 -32.42 5.89
CA LEU A 494 8.96 -31.43 6.90
C LEU A 494 7.65 -30.86 7.48
N LYS A 495 7.49 -30.91 8.81
CA LYS A 495 6.27 -30.48 9.52
C LYS A 495 6.62 -29.60 10.70
N ALA A 496 5.89 -28.50 10.89
CA ALA A 496 5.98 -27.67 12.09
C ALA A 496 4.68 -27.73 12.91
N VAL A 497 4.83 -27.73 14.23
CA VAL A 497 3.71 -27.66 15.19
C VAL A 497 3.97 -26.46 16.11
N GLY A 498 2.97 -25.59 16.25
CA GLY A 498 3.02 -24.44 17.15
C GLY A 498 2.43 -24.79 18.51
N TYR A 499 3.00 -24.19 19.58
CA TYR A 499 2.57 -24.36 20.97
C TYR A 499 2.38 -22.99 21.63
N THR A 500 1.28 -22.87 22.38
CA THR A 500 0.98 -21.69 23.21
C THR A 500 0.49 -22.17 24.58
N GLY A 501 1.04 -21.63 25.70
CA GLY A 501 0.72 -22.11 27.04
C GLY A 501 1.15 -23.55 27.28
N GLY A 502 2.11 -24.07 26.51
CA GLY A 502 2.64 -25.45 26.65
C GLY A 502 1.81 -26.52 25.92
N VAL A 503 0.71 -26.15 25.24
CA VAL A 503 -0.22 -27.05 24.53
C VAL A 503 -0.13 -26.83 23.02
#